data_1e0719e921d0872994ce78234f522b87
#
_entry.id   1e0719e921d0872994ce78234f522b87
#
_cell.length_a   1.000
_cell.length_b   1.000
_cell.length_c   1.000
_cell.angle_alpha   90.00
_cell.angle_beta   90.00
_cell.angle_gamma   90.00
#
_symmetry.space_group_name_H-M   'P 1'
#
loop_
_entity.id
_entity.type
_entity.pdbx_description
1 polymer ?
#
loop_
_entity_poly.entity_id
_entity_poly.type
_entity_poly.pdbx_seq_one_letter_code
_entity_poly.pdbx_strand_id
1 'polypeptide(L)'
;MQKRTWVLPAILLFAAAVYAQGADKGTISLTDEPIGYAGLGKYATSKGKTVSTKQELVNAVKSGGVIIINGMIDMSEGMLVAEGGKSTDSTPALDAFVKKQTRSKYETYEAWITAYSEACKQTTEDDKPGPGNSKLQGTMKTLNDAYGKTIRLDVPSNTTVIGAGPNCGIRGGTFQINGKSNIQIRNLTIIDPFDPFPHHEENDGYNAQWDGINIQGTCKNIWIDRVIFEDTISIGYVKTAGKTTEKWQTYDGLCDLKNDTTNVTISNCLFRNHDKTMLMGSSDKDGDKSKRFITLYGNYFYNCGQRLPLVRNTTLHMLNNYFDADSNAPYKQNYAVSCRKDCIIYAEGNYFGPGIQYSFKDSDGALYASGNTDKSSKGASRKTTGTTLFKDAVGKYDYTAVSADEAKTNAEKNAGAGYTLQEK
;
A
#
# COMPACT_ATOMS: atom_id res chain seq x y z
N MET A 1 -5.18 54.11 35.30
CA MET A 1 -5.81 53.55 34.06
C MET A 1 -4.81 52.62 33.38
N GLN A 2 -4.85 51.31 33.66
CA GLN A 2 -4.02 50.30 32.99
C GLN A 2 -4.81 49.72 31.84
N LYS A 3 -4.31 49.90 30.62
CA LYS A 3 -4.86 49.26 29.41
C LYS A 3 -4.43 47.80 29.39
N ARG A 4 -5.39 46.87 29.58
CA ARG A 4 -5.21 45.45 29.33
C ARG A 4 -5.27 45.23 27.83
N THR A 5 -4.16 44.90 27.23
CA THR A 5 -4.06 44.35 25.85
C THR A 5 -4.44 42.87 25.88
N TRP A 6 -5.54 42.52 25.22
CA TRP A 6 -5.91 41.15 24.97
C TRP A 6 -5.10 40.67 23.79
N VAL A 7 -4.21 39.70 24.00
CA VAL A 7 -3.57 38.94 22.94
C VAL A 7 -4.51 37.78 22.62
N LEU A 8 -5.18 37.87 21.48
CA LEU A 8 -5.90 36.74 20.91
C LEU A 8 -4.87 35.71 20.44
N PRO A 9 -5.01 34.41 20.78
CA PRO A 9 -4.19 33.37 20.18
C PRO A 9 -4.56 33.27 18.70
N ALA A 10 -3.56 33.40 17.83
CA ALA A 10 -3.69 33.10 16.43
C ALA A 10 -3.98 31.60 16.32
N ILE A 11 -5.24 31.26 16.02
CA ILE A 11 -5.62 29.95 15.59
C ILE A 11 -5.00 29.78 14.19
N LEU A 12 -3.90 29.05 14.10
CA LEU A 12 -3.41 28.51 12.83
C LEU A 12 -4.49 27.58 12.31
N LEU A 13 -5.31 28.07 11.40
CA LEU A 13 -6.09 27.22 10.51
C LEU A 13 -5.07 26.50 9.61
N PHE A 14 -4.70 25.27 10.00
CA PHE A 14 -4.23 24.31 9.02
C PHE A 14 -5.40 24.12 8.05
N ALA A 15 -5.27 24.66 6.84
CA ALA A 15 -6.08 24.24 5.73
C ALA A 15 -5.72 22.76 5.46
N ALA A 16 -6.35 21.85 6.21
CA ALA A 16 -6.48 20.48 5.78
C ALA A 16 -7.18 20.60 4.42
N ALA A 17 -6.50 20.21 3.35
CA ALA A 17 -7.16 19.90 2.10
C ALA A 17 -8.15 18.78 2.44
N VAL A 18 -9.37 19.16 2.77
CA VAL A 18 -10.49 18.26 2.89
C VAL A 18 -10.70 17.75 1.46
N TYR A 19 -9.98 16.68 1.13
CA TYR A 19 -10.46 15.83 0.05
C TYR A 19 -11.87 15.45 0.47
N ALA A 20 -12.84 15.78 -0.38
CA ALA A 20 -14.23 15.45 -0.15
C ALA A 20 -14.37 13.93 -0.01
N GLN A 21 -14.07 13.40 1.16
CA GLN A 21 -14.47 12.06 1.58
C GLN A 21 -15.98 12.09 1.64
N GLY A 22 -16.64 11.53 0.63
CA GLY A 22 -18.07 11.43 0.61
C GLY A 22 -18.80 11.96 -0.63
N ALA A 23 -18.09 12.48 -1.63
CA ALA A 23 -18.75 12.73 -2.92
C ALA A 23 -19.04 11.39 -3.60
N ASP A 24 -20.30 11.17 -3.93
CA ASP A 24 -20.71 10.03 -4.76
C ASP A 24 -20.06 10.18 -6.15
N LYS A 25 -19.13 9.29 -6.46
CA LYS A 25 -18.42 9.27 -7.75
C LYS A 25 -19.23 8.60 -8.86
N GLY A 26 -20.41 8.09 -8.56
CA GLY A 26 -21.25 7.29 -9.43
C GLY A 26 -21.44 5.87 -8.91
N THR A 27 -21.77 4.95 -9.78
CA THR A 27 -22.14 3.59 -9.40
C THR A 27 -21.15 2.54 -9.89
N ILE A 28 -21.06 1.44 -9.15
CA ILE A 28 -20.34 0.21 -9.55
C ILE A 28 -21.28 -0.99 -9.37
N SER A 29 -20.94 -2.07 -10.05
CA SER A 29 -21.69 -3.34 -9.99
C SER A 29 -20.78 -4.51 -9.68
N LEU A 30 -21.31 -5.56 -9.06
CA LEU A 30 -20.65 -6.85 -8.90
C LEU A 30 -20.31 -7.51 -10.25
N THR A 31 -21.00 -7.12 -11.32
CA THR A 31 -20.84 -7.65 -12.67
C THR A 31 -19.92 -6.81 -13.56
N ASP A 32 -19.30 -5.75 -13.02
CA ASP A 32 -18.28 -5.02 -13.77
C ASP A 32 -17.11 -5.95 -14.09
N GLU A 33 -16.50 -5.74 -15.25
CA GLU A 33 -15.36 -6.54 -15.73
C GLU A 33 -14.07 -5.71 -15.75
N PRO A 34 -12.92 -6.29 -15.34
CA PRO A 34 -11.64 -5.60 -15.38
C PRO A 34 -11.08 -5.49 -16.80
N ILE A 35 -10.53 -4.34 -17.13
CA ILE A 35 -9.57 -4.22 -18.24
C ILE A 35 -8.25 -4.80 -17.73
N GLY A 36 -7.58 -5.63 -18.56
CA GLY A 36 -6.29 -6.19 -18.20
C GLY A 36 -6.32 -7.69 -17.90
N TYR A 37 -5.22 -8.17 -17.36
CA TYR A 37 -5.02 -9.62 -17.13
C TYR A 37 -6.04 -10.26 -16.19
N ALA A 38 -6.58 -9.50 -15.22
CA ALA A 38 -7.64 -10.02 -14.36
C ALA A 38 -8.93 -10.35 -15.11
N GLY A 39 -9.17 -9.80 -16.30
CA GLY A 39 -10.29 -10.15 -17.18
C GLY A 39 -10.31 -11.61 -17.64
N LEU A 40 -9.21 -12.33 -17.45
CA LEU A 40 -9.13 -13.78 -17.70
C LEU A 40 -9.74 -14.62 -16.55
N GLY A 41 -10.12 -13.98 -15.44
CA GLY A 41 -10.67 -14.63 -14.25
C GLY A 41 -12.20 -14.75 -14.26
N LYS A 42 -12.70 -15.54 -13.31
CA LYS A 42 -14.13 -15.61 -12.98
C LYS A 42 -14.31 -15.26 -11.51
N TYR A 43 -15.19 -14.34 -11.22
CA TYR A 43 -15.34 -13.77 -9.89
C TYR A 43 -16.70 -14.09 -9.28
N ALA A 44 -16.77 -14.08 -7.94
CA ALA A 44 -18.02 -14.21 -7.23
C ALA A 44 -18.87 -12.92 -7.40
N THR A 45 -20.06 -13.04 -7.95
CA THR A 45 -21.01 -11.96 -8.26
C THR A 45 -22.42 -12.19 -7.71
N SER A 46 -22.58 -13.25 -6.90
CA SER A 46 -23.87 -13.56 -6.27
C SER A 46 -24.23 -12.57 -5.15
N LYS A 47 -25.43 -12.71 -4.60
CA LYS A 47 -25.87 -11.88 -3.46
C LYS A 47 -24.85 -11.90 -2.32
N GLY A 48 -24.41 -10.72 -1.88
CA GLY A 48 -23.39 -10.54 -0.85
C GLY A 48 -23.93 -10.57 0.57
N LYS A 49 -23.00 -10.76 1.52
CA LYS A 49 -23.22 -10.55 2.94
C LYS A 49 -22.70 -9.18 3.32
N THR A 50 -23.57 -8.29 3.81
CA THR A 50 -23.17 -6.97 4.34
C THR A 50 -22.61 -7.12 5.75
N VAL A 51 -21.48 -6.44 6.01
CA VAL A 51 -20.77 -6.44 7.28
C VAL A 51 -20.39 -5.02 7.68
N SER A 52 -20.47 -4.70 8.97
CA SER A 52 -20.14 -3.37 9.51
C SER A 52 -19.22 -3.44 10.75
N THR A 53 -18.90 -4.63 11.20
CA THR A 53 -18.03 -4.84 12.36
C THR A 53 -16.86 -5.76 12.02
N LYS A 54 -15.75 -5.63 12.75
CA LYS A 54 -14.58 -6.52 12.61
C LYS A 54 -14.96 -8.00 12.71
N GLN A 55 -15.76 -8.36 13.71
CA GLN A 55 -16.15 -9.76 13.92
C GLN A 55 -16.97 -10.31 12.73
N GLU A 56 -17.88 -9.53 12.18
CA GLU A 56 -18.65 -9.91 10.99
C GLU A 56 -17.74 -10.06 9.78
N LEU A 57 -16.80 -9.10 9.57
CA LEU A 57 -15.85 -9.15 8.46
C LEU A 57 -14.94 -10.37 8.54
N VAL A 58 -14.33 -10.64 9.70
CA VAL A 58 -13.48 -11.82 9.91
C VAL A 58 -14.24 -13.12 9.64
N ASN A 59 -15.48 -13.22 10.10
CA ASN A 59 -16.31 -14.41 9.86
C ASN A 59 -16.71 -14.54 8.37
N ALA A 60 -17.05 -13.43 7.71
CA ALA A 60 -17.40 -13.43 6.31
C ALA A 60 -16.19 -13.81 5.42
N VAL A 61 -15.01 -13.26 5.70
CA VAL A 61 -13.78 -13.59 4.96
C VAL A 61 -13.44 -15.07 5.08
N LYS A 62 -13.56 -15.68 6.26
CA LYS A 62 -13.36 -17.14 6.41
C LYS A 62 -14.26 -17.99 5.52
N SER A 63 -15.47 -17.51 5.25
CA SER A 63 -16.45 -18.22 4.40
C SER A 63 -16.26 -17.99 2.91
N GLY A 64 -15.65 -16.87 2.53
CA GLY A 64 -15.53 -16.44 1.13
C GLY A 64 -16.86 -16.00 0.52
N GLY A 65 -16.93 -15.91 -0.81
CA GLY A 65 -18.09 -15.41 -1.55
C GLY A 65 -18.09 -13.88 -1.65
N VAL A 66 -19.28 -13.26 -1.75
CA VAL A 66 -19.40 -11.79 -1.84
C VAL A 66 -19.59 -11.19 -0.45
N ILE A 67 -18.72 -10.25 -0.11
CA ILE A 67 -18.68 -9.54 1.17
C ILE A 67 -18.80 -8.05 0.89
N ILE A 68 -19.83 -7.42 1.41
CA ILE A 68 -20.10 -5.99 1.23
C ILE A 68 -19.78 -5.27 2.54
N ILE A 69 -18.71 -4.46 2.53
CA ILE A 69 -18.35 -3.65 3.70
C ILE A 69 -19.19 -2.38 3.70
N ASN A 70 -19.85 -2.12 4.82
CA ASN A 70 -20.66 -0.93 5.04
C ASN A 70 -20.11 -0.12 6.22
N GLY A 71 -19.44 0.98 5.89
CA GLY A 71 -18.71 1.85 6.82
C GLY A 71 -17.23 1.48 6.99
N MET A 72 -16.52 2.26 7.81
CA MET A 72 -15.13 2.04 8.14
C MET A 72 -15.00 1.10 9.35
N ILE A 73 -14.25 0.01 9.18
CA ILE A 73 -14.05 -1.01 10.23
C ILE A 73 -12.64 -0.89 10.81
N ASP A 74 -12.53 -0.61 12.12
CA ASP A 74 -11.25 -0.67 12.84
C ASP A 74 -10.85 -2.13 13.07
N MET A 75 -9.72 -2.53 12.45
CA MET A 75 -9.13 -3.85 12.60
C MET A 75 -8.16 -3.92 13.78
N SER A 76 -7.69 -2.78 14.28
CA SER A 76 -6.64 -2.68 15.31
C SER A 76 -7.15 -2.88 16.75
N GLU A 77 -8.47 -2.93 16.98
CA GLU A 77 -9.08 -2.99 18.32
C GLU A 77 -8.65 -1.83 19.23
N GLY A 78 -8.50 -0.64 18.65
CA GLY A 78 -8.09 0.56 19.37
C GLY A 78 -6.58 0.65 19.64
N MET A 79 -5.77 -0.24 19.08
CA MET A 79 -4.31 -0.18 19.22
C MET A 79 -3.65 0.91 18.38
N LEU A 80 -4.31 1.41 17.34
CA LEU A 80 -3.80 2.53 16.55
C LEU A 80 -4.04 3.88 17.22
N VAL A 81 -3.03 4.75 17.13
CA VAL A 81 -3.19 6.15 17.50
C VAL A 81 -4.12 6.87 16.51
N ALA A 82 -4.61 8.04 16.92
CA ALA A 82 -5.46 8.85 16.04
C ALA A 82 -4.69 9.32 14.78
N GLU A 83 -5.43 9.67 13.75
CA GLU A 83 -4.87 10.30 12.55
C GLU A 83 -4.06 11.54 12.93
N GLY A 84 -2.90 11.73 12.29
CA GLY A 84 -1.95 12.79 12.60
C GLY A 84 -1.05 12.54 13.83
N GLY A 85 -1.25 11.43 14.55
CA GLY A 85 -0.33 10.97 15.60
C GLY A 85 1.00 10.49 15.04
N LYS A 86 1.89 10.00 15.90
CA LYS A 86 3.20 9.45 15.51
C LYS A 86 3.25 7.95 15.75
N SER A 87 4.03 7.27 14.94
CA SER A 87 4.22 5.81 15.04
C SER A 87 4.86 5.36 16.37
N THR A 88 5.46 6.26 17.11
CA THR A 88 6.01 6.04 18.45
C THR A 88 5.02 6.31 19.58
N ASP A 89 3.87 6.93 19.27
CA ASP A 89 2.85 7.19 20.28
C ASP A 89 2.12 5.89 20.65
N SER A 90 1.47 5.88 21.81
CA SER A 90 0.76 4.72 22.30
C SER A 90 -0.73 4.98 22.53
N THR A 91 -1.47 3.91 22.65
CA THR A 91 -2.85 3.91 23.14
C THR A 91 -2.97 3.00 24.36
N PRO A 92 -3.98 3.17 25.23
CA PRO A 92 -4.21 2.25 26.34
C PRO A 92 -4.37 0.78 25.88
N ALA A 93 -4.93 0.55 24.70
CA ALA A 93 -5.09 -0.79 24.11
C ALA A 93 -3.75 -1.39 23.68
N LEU A 94 -2.85 -0.59 23.06
CA LEU A 94 -1.53 -1.05 22.67
C LEU A 94 -0.64 -1.31 23.89
N ASP A 95 -0.71 -0.47 24.93
CA ASP A 95 -0.01 -0.71 26.19
C ASP A 95 -0.47 -2.01 26.86
N ALA A 96 -1.80 -2.21 26.96
CA ALA A 96 -2.36 -3.45 27.51
C ALA A 96 -1.94 -4.69 26.70
N PHE A 97 -1.88 -4.56 25.37
CA PHE A 97 -1.40 -5.62 24.49
C PHE A 97 0.07 -5.96 24.78
N VAL A 98 0.95 -4.96 24.81
CA VAL A 98 2.39 -5.16 25.11
C VAL A 98 2.57 -5.80 26.48
N LYS A 99 1.92 -5.27 27.52
CA LYS A 99 1.94 -5.84 28.88
C LYS A 99 1.55 -7.30 28.89
N LYS A 100 0.41 -7.65 28.26
CA LYS A 100 -0.08 -9.02 28.18
C LYS A 100 0.90 -9.97 27.47
N GLN A 101 1.35 -9.59 26.27
CA GLN A 101 2.20 -10.44 25.43
C GLN A 101 3.60 -10.63 26.02
N THR A 102 4.10 -9.65 26.77
CA THR A 102 5.41 -9.72 27.44
C THR A 102 5.34 -10.25 28.87
N ARG A 103 4.16 -10.69 29.32
CA ARG A 103 3.92 -11.16 30.71
C ARG A 103 4.34 -10.11 31.74
N SER A 104 3.90 -8.87 31.54
CA SER A 104 4.22 -7.70 32.36
C SER A 104 5.73 -7.36 32.46
N LYS A 105 6.54 -7.82 31.51
CA LYS A 105 7.94 -7.38 31.43
C LYS A 105 8.04 -5.92 31.00
N TYR A 106 7.15 -5.48 30.11
CA TYR A 106 7.00 -4.10 29.68
C TYR A 106 5.56 -3.66 29.95
N GLU A 107 5.40 -2.57 30.70
CA GLU A 107 4.09 -2.04 31.09
C GLU A 107 3.44 -1.23 29.99
N THR A 108 4.25 -0.62 29.10
CA THR A 108 3.79 0.27 28.04
C THR A 108 4.55 0.00 26.74
N TYR A 109 3.97 0.44 25.63
CA TYR A 109 4.61 0.42 24.31
C TYR A 109 5.88 1.28 24.28
N GLU A 110 5.88 2.45 24.94
CA GLU A 110 7.06 3.30 25.08
C GLU A 110 8.22 2.57 25.77
N ALA A 111 7.92 1.88 26.88
CA ALA A 111 8.94 1.08 27.60
C ALA A 111 9.50 -0.05 26.70
N TRP A 112 8.66 -0.65 25.87
CA TRP A 112 9.08 -1.64 24.88
C TRP A 112 9.99 -1.03 23.82
N ILE A 113 9.55 0.07 23.15
CA ILE A 113 10.33 0.77 22.12
C ILE A 113 11.72 1.14 22.65
N THR A 114 11.77 1.74 23.84
CA THR A 114 13.04 2.16 24.47
C THR A 114 13.97 0.98 24.67
N ALA A 115 13.50 -0.09 25.30
CA ALA A 115 14.33 -1.27 25.56
C ALA A 115 14.80 -1.95 24.27
N TYR A 116 13.92 -2.03 23.26
CA TYR A 116 14.25 -2.66 21.98
C TYR A 116 15.27 -1.83 21.18
N SER A 117 15.05 -0.53 21.06
CA SER A 117 15.96 0.36 20.32
C SER A 117 17.35 0.49 20.98
N GLU A 118 17.41 0.49 22.29
CA GLU A 118 18.71 0.48 23.02
C GLU A 118 19.49 -0.83 22.81
N ALA A 119 18.80 -1.95 22.59
CA ALA A 119 19.43 -3.24 22.34
C ALA A 119 19.78 -3.46 20.86
N CYS A 120 19.17 -2.74 19.93
CA CYS A 120 19.48 -2.78 18.52
C CYS A 120 20.77 -2.03 18.23
N LYS A 121 21.91 -2.58 18.69
CA LYS A 121 23.23 -2.02 18.36
C LYS A 121 23.49 -2.13 16.88
N GLN A 122 24.08 -1.11 16.31
CA GLN A 122 24.78 -1.28 15.04
C GLN A 122 25.83 -2.35 15.23
N THR A 123 25.82 -3.33 14.37
CA THR A 123 26.88 -4.30 14.33
C THR A 123 28.15 -3.64 13.79
N THR A 124 29.24 -4.07 14.29
CA THR A 124 30.56 -3.90 13.71
C THR A 124 30.65 -4.74 12.43
N GLU A 125 31.70 -4.57 11.66
CA GLU A 125 32.02 -5.14 10.34
C GLU A 125 31.57 -6.59 10.01
N ASP A 126 31.10 -7.37 10.99
CA ASP A 126 30.73 -8.78 10.83
C ASP A 126 29.20 -9.05 10.72
N ASP A 127 28.38 -8.03 10.56
CA ASP A 127 26.90 -8.13 10.34
C ASP A 127 26.14 -9.06 11.30
N LYS A 128 26.64 -9.30 12.51
CA LYS A 128 25.98 -10.17 13.49
C LYS A 128 25.28 -9.36 14.56
N PRO A 129 23.98 -9.63 14.81
CA PRO A 129 23.28 -9.01 15.93
C PRO A 129 24.04 -9.25 17.24
N GLY A 130 24.30 -8.19 18.01
CA GLY A 130 24.91 -8.33 19.32
C GLY A 130 24.10 -9.25 20.23
N PRO A 131 24.71 -9.90 21.26
CA PRO A 131 24.04 -10.91 22.11
C PRO A 131 22.76 -10.44 22.81
N GLY A 132 22.61 -9.13 23.06
CA GLY A 132 21.40 -8.53 23.60
C GLY A 132 20.26 -8.39 22.58
N ASN A 133 20.57 -8.30 21.30
CA ASN A 133 19.62 -8.10 20.23
C ASN A 133 18.81 -9.37 19.92
N SER A 134 19.44 -10.55 19.90
CA SER A 134 18.76 -11.81 19.55
C SER A 134 17.56 -12.13 20.45
N LYS A 135 17.64 -11.83 21.76
CA LYS A 135 16.55 -12.07 22.72
C LYS A 135 15.40 -11.07 22.50
N LEU A 136 15.71 -9.82 22.25
CA LEU A 136 14.69 -8.80 22.00
C LEU A 136 14.09 -8.91 20.60
N GLN A 137 14.84 -9.36 19.61
CA GLN A 137 14.30 -9.76 18.29
C GLN A 137 13.29 -10.90 18.44
N GLY A 138 13.55 -11.91 19.27
CA GLY A 138 12.59 -12.97 19.59
C GLY A 138 11.32 -12.43 20.27
N THR A 139 11.46 -11.46 21.16
CA THR A 139 10.29 -10.79 21.79
C THR A 139 9.53 -9.94 20.77
N MET A 140 10.23 -9.18 19.93
CA MET A 140 9.62 -8.41 18.83
C MET A 140 8.82 -9.34 17.92
N LYS A 141 9.40 -10.46 17.47
CA LYS A 141 8.69 -11.42 16.63
C LYS A 141 7.43 -11.97 17.32
N THR A 142 7.48 -12.25 18.62
CA THR A 142 6.32 -12.69 19.39
C THR A 142 5.22 -11.63 19.41
N LEU A 143 5.57 -10.37 19.60
CA LEU A 143 4.64 -9.24 19.57
C LEU A 143 4.04 -9.06 18.18
N ASN A 144 4.87 -9.05 17.14
CA ASN A 144 4.44 -8.91 15.76
C ASN A 144 3.53 -10.06 15.31
N ASP A 145 3.89 -11.32 15.58
CA ASP A 145 3.07 -12.51 15.29
C ASP A 145 1.70 -12.45 16.01
N ALA A 146 1.67 -11.97 17.26
CA ALA A 146 0.43 -11.83 18.02
C ALA A 146 -0.43 -10.69 17.49
N TYR A 147 0.19 -9.56 17.15
CA TYR A 147 -0.49 -8.42 16.52
C TYR A 147 -1.07 -8.80 15.14
N GLY A 148 -0.30 -9.49 14.31
CA GLY A 148 -0.74 -9.98 13.02
C GLY A 148 -2.01 -10.85 13.09
N LYS A 149 -2.19 -11.65 14.14
CA LYS A 149 -3.43 -12.44 14.34
C LYS A 149 -4.65 -11.55 14.58
N THR A 150 -4.45 -10.33 15.06
CA THR A 150 -5.53 -9.37 15.30
C THR A 150 -5.96 -8.67 14.01
N ILE A 151 -5.01 -8.33 13.14
CA ILE A 151 -5.23 -7.43 11.99
C ILE A 151 -5.40 -8.14 10.65
N ARG A 152 -5.05 -9.43 10.54
CA ARG A 152 -5.02 -10.14 9.26
C ARG A 152 -6.39 -10.63 8.81
N LEU A 153 -6.63 -10.46 7.53
CA LEU A 153 -7.75 -11.02 6.78
C LEU A 153 -7.19 -11.97 5.71
N ASP A 154 -7.14 -13.26 6.00
CA ASP A 154 -6.67 -14.30 5.07
C ASP A 154 -7.79 -14.61 4.05
N VAL A 155 -7.69 -14.03 2.85
CA VAL A 155 -8.76 -14.08 1.84
C VAL A 155 -8.72 -15.40 1.07
N PRO A 156 -9.78 -16.22 1.10
CA PRO A 156 -9.85 -17.46 0.33
C PRO A 156 -10.14 -17.22 -1.15
N SER A 157 -9.94 -18.24 -1.98
CA SER A 157 -10.30 -18.20 -3.40
C SER A 157 -11.80 -17.93 -3.61
N ASN A 158 -12.15 -17.38 -4.76
CA ASN A 158 -13.53 -17.08 -5.16
C ASN A 158 -14.24 -16.09 -4.20
N THR A 159 -13.51 -15.06 -3.79
CA THR A 159 -14.00 -14.04 -2.86
C THR A 159 -14.01 -12.66 -3.50
N THR A 160 -15.11 -11.95 -3.33
CA THR A 160 -15.26 -10.53 -3.67
C THR A 160 -15.47 -9.75 -2.39
N VAL A 161 -14.57 -8.80 -2.09
CA VAL A 161 -14.74 -7.82 -1.00
C VAL A 161 -14.98 -6.47 -1.64
N ILE A 162 -16.11 -5.82 -1.34
CA ILE A 162 -16.51 -4.58 -1.99
C ILE A 162 -17.16 -3.62 -0.99
N GLY A 163 -16.87 -2.32 -1.11
CA GLY A 163 -17.53 -1.28 -0.33
C GLY A 163 -18.93 -0.98 -0.85
N ALA A 164 -19.90 -0.85 0.06
CA ALA A 164 -21.27 -0.51 -0.26
C ALA A 164 -21.43 0.90 -0.86
N GLY A 165 -20.58 1.83 -0.44
CA GLY A 165 -20.66 3.23 -0.82
C GLY A 165 -19.41 4.02 -0.41
N PRO A 166 -19.51 5.35 -0.39
CA PRO A 166 -18.46 6.21 0.17
C PRO A 166 -18.14 5.86 1.63
N ASN A 167 -16.89 6.08 2.04
CA ASN A 167 -16.40 5.84 3.42
C ASN A 167 -16.52 4.39 3.91
N CYS A 168 -16.42 3.42 2.99
CA CYS A 168 -16.36 2.00 3.33
C CYS A 168 -14.93 1.50 3.25
N GLY A 169 -14.50 0.71 4.24
CA GLY A 169 -13.15 0.18 4.24
C GLY A 169 -12.69 -0.39 5.56
N ILE A 170 -11.36 -0.50 5.71
CA ILE A 170 -10.71 -0.95 6.93
C ILE A 170 -9.61 0.03 7.35
N ARG A 171 -9.41 0.16 8.67
CA ARG A 171 -8.26 0.86 9.26
C ARG A 171 -7.45 -0.10 10.11
N GLY A 172 -6.12 -0.06 9.98
CA GLY A 172 -5.20 -0.87 10.77
C GLY A 172 -5.26 -2.36 10.48
N GLY A 173 -5.69 -2.74 9.27
CA GLY A 173 -5.81 -4.13 8.84
C GLY A 173 -5.04 -4.42 7.56
N THR A 174 -4.86 -5.69 7.27
CA THR A 174 -4.17 -6.18 6.08
C THR A 174 -4.93 -7.34 5.42
N PHE A 175 -5.07 -7.29 4.10
CA PHE A 175 -5.58 -8.42 3.32
C PHE A 175 -4.41 -9.30 2.88
N GLN A 176 -4.46 -10.57 3.26
CA GLN A 176 -3.45 -11.57 2.90
C GLN A 176 -4.02 -12.56 1.89
N ILE A 177 -3.42 -12.63 0.71
CA ILE A 177 -3.81 -13.53 -0.37
C ILE A 177 -2.61 -14.45 -0.65
N ASN A 178 -2.68 -15.69 -0.18
CA ASN A 178 -1.57 -16.64 -0.30
C ASN A 178 -1.99 -17.91 -1.03
N GLY A 179 -1.50 -18.11 -2.26
CA GLY A 179 -1.83 -19.25 -3.09
C GLY A 179 -3.32 -19.35 -3.45
N LYS A 180 -4.01 -18.23 -3.65
CA LYS A 180 -5.45 -18.14 -3.90
C LYS A 180 -5.76 -17.55 -5.28
N SER A 181 -7.00 -17.74 -5.75
CA SER A 181 -7.41 -17.29 -7.08
C SER A 181 -8.83 -16.78 -7.13
N ASN A 182 -9.13 -15.98 -8.16
CA ASN A 182 -10.46 -15.42 -8.43
C ASN A 182 -10.93 -14.50 -7.29
N ILE A 183 -10.14 -13.49 -6.98
CA ILE A 183 -10.41 -12.56 -5.87
C ILE A 183 -10.56 -11.14 -6.42
N GLN A 184 -11.59 -10.43 -5.93
CA GLN A 184 -11.75 -8.99 -6.11
C GLN A 184 -11.69 -8.28 -4.76
N ILE A 185 -10.98 -7.14 -4.71
CA ILE A 185 -11.05 -6.17 -3.60
C ILE A 185 -11.32 -4.81 -4.24
N ARG A 186 -12.53 -4.25 -4.01
CA ARG A 186 -13.00 -3.12 -4.79
C ARG A 186 -13.69 -2.05 -3.94
N ASN A 187 -13.57 -0.78 -4.37
CA ASN A 187 -14.29 0.36 -3.79
C ASN A 187 -14.13 0.47 -2.26
N LEU A 188 -12.94 0.31 -1.77
CA LEU A 188 -12.61 0.32 -0.35
C LEU A 188 -11.54 1.36 -0.05
N THR A 189 -11.55 1.88 1.17
CA THR A 189 -10.41 2.61 1.72
C THR A 189 -9.65 1.70 2.68
N ILE A 190 -8.34 1.57 2.49
CA ILE A 190 -7.41 0.84 3.37
C ILE A 190 -6.47 1.87 3.98
N ILE A 191 -6.67 2.17 5.26
CA ILE A 191 -5.93 3.19 5.99
C ILE A 191 -5.03 2.52 7.01
N ASP A 192 -3.79 3.02 7.12
CA ASP A 192 -2.84 2.65 8.15
C ASP A 192 -2.65 1.13 8.29
N PRO A 193 -2.14 0.40 7.29
CA PRO A 193 -1.70 -0.98 7.46
C PRO A 193 -0.45 -1.00 8.36
N PHE A 194 -0.65 -0.86 9.65
CA PHE A 194 0.33 -0.44 10.63
C PHE A 194 0.98 -1.62 11.34
N ASP A 195 2.31 -1.60 11.49
CA ASP A 195 3.09 -2.54 12.27
C ASP A 195 3.78 -1.85 13.44
N PRO A 196 3.25 -1.93 14.67
CA PRO A 196 3.87 -1.31 15.83
C PRO A 196 5.16 -2.02 16.30
N PHE A 197 5.50 -3.17 15.74
CA PHE A 197 6.64 -4.00 16.15
C PHE A 197 7.59 -4.29 14.99
N PRO A 198 8.17 -3.24 14.32
CA PRO A 198 9.03 -3.44 13.17
C PRO A 198 10.31 -4.18 13.56
N HIS A 199 10.78 -5.04 12.64
CA HIS A 199 12.04 -5.76 12.78
C HIS A 199 13.21 -4.82 12.51
N HIS A 200 14.22 -4.79 13.38
CA HIS A 200 15.44 -4.04 13.12
C HIS A 200 16.38 -4.85 12.23
N GLU A 201 16.64 -4.31 11.05
CA GLU A 201 17.60 -4.82 10.07
C GLU A 201 18.85 -3.93 10.06
N GLU A 202 20.00 -4.53 10.02
CA GLU A 202 21.27 -3.86 10.27
C GLU A 202 21.55 -2.68 9.35
N ASN A 203 21.32 -2.85 8.06
CA ASN A 203 21.61 -1.84 7.04
C ASN A 203 20.36 -1.07 6.57
N ASP A 204 19.16 -1.48 7.01
CA ASP A 204 17.88 -0.90 6.57
C ASP A 204 17.08 -0.24 7.72
N GLY A 205 17.52 -0.43 8.98
CA GLY A 205 16.87 0.10 10.17
C GLY A 205 15.63 -0.71 10.56
N TYR A 206 14.62 -0.02 11.10
CA TYR A 206 13.36 -0.68 11.46
C TYR A 206 12.51 -0.89 10.21
N ASN A 207 12.09 -2.13 9.97
CA ASN A 207 11.33 -2.55 8.80
C ASN A 207 10.02 -3.23 9.23
N ALA A 208 8.89 -2.69 8.76
CA ALA A 208 7.56 -3.23 9.04
C ALA A 208 7.29 -4.49 8.21
N GLN A 209 6.32 -5.30 8.65
CA GLN A 209 5.98 -6.57 8.01
C GLN A 209 4.64 -6.52 7.26
N TRP A 210 3.72 -5.62 7.61
CA TRP A 210 2.34 -5.70 7.15
C TRP A 210 2.06 -4.73 5.99
N ASP A 211 1.79 -5.31 4.80
CA ASP A 211 1.31 -4.57 3.63
C ASP A 211 -0.20 -4.29 3.76
N GLY A 212 -0.72 -3.30 3.06
CA GLY A 212 -2.17 -3.09 2.94
C GLY A 212 -2.87 -4.28 2.29
N ILE A 213 -2.34 -4.72 1.14
CA ILE A 213 -2.68 -5.99 0.49
C ILE A 213 -1.38 -6.71 0.13
N ASN A 214 -1.20 -7.92 0.65
CA ASN A 214 -0.08 -8.79 0.30
C ASN A 214 -0.58 -9.98 -0.55
N ILE A 215 -0.07 -10.08 -1.78
CA ILE A 215 -0.42 -11.15 -2.73
C ILE A 215 0.82 -12.00 -2.96
N GLN A 216 0.82 -13.24 -2.48
CA GLN A 216 2.00 -14.10 -2.55
C GLN A 216 1.65 -15.57 -2.86
N GLY A 217 2.67 -16.35 -3.18
CA GLY A 217 2.49 -17.74 -3.62
C GLY A 217 2.04 -17.81 -5.08
N THR A 218 1.35 -18.86 -5.47
CA THR A 218 0.86 -19.07 -6.85
C THR A 218 -0.55 -18.49 -7.00
N CYS A 219 -0.71 -17.19 -6.82
CA CYS A 219 -1.99 -16.51 -6.96
C CYS A 219 -2.35 -16.23 -8.42
N LYS A 220 -3.65 -16.31 -8.78
CA LYS A 220 -4.14 -16.04 -10.13
C LYS A 220 -5.47 -15.30 -10.13
N ASN A 221 -5.67 -14.44 -11.14
CA ASN A 221 -6.94 -13.77 -11.39
C ASN A 221 -7.35 -12.93 -10.18
N ILE A 222 -6.56 -11.89 -9.90
CA ILE A 222 -6.80 -10.95 -8.80
C ILE A 222 -7.13 -9.58 -9.39
N TRP A 223 -8.21 -8.99 -8.94
CA TRP A 223 -8.61 -7.64 -9.32
C TRP A 223 -8.73 -6.71 -8.12
N ILE A 224 -7.85 -5.72 -8.07
CA ILE A 224 -7.89 -4.63 -7.11
C ILE A 224 -8.37 -3.39 -7.86
N ASP A 225 -9.53 -2.83 -7.48
CA ASP A 225 -10.12 -1.74 -8.25
C ASP A 225 -10.75 -0.67 -7.36
N ARG A 226 -10.50 0.60 -7.68
CA ARG A 226 -11.03 1.74 -6.94
C ARG A 226 -10.77 1.65 -5.43
N VAL A 227 -9.56 1.25 -5.06
CA VAL A 227 -9.14 1.24 -3.65
C VAL A 227 -8.35 2.51 -3.36
N ILE A 228 -8.63 3.15 -2.22
CA ILE A 228 -7.77 4.18 -1.64
C ILE A 228 -6.84 3.50 -0.64
N PHE A 229 -5.55 3.72 -0.80
CA PHE A 229 -4.52 3.32 0.14
C PHE A 229 -3.86 4.56 0.71
N GLU A 230 -3.75 4.65 2.04
CA GLU A 230 -3.24 5.86 2.70
C GLU A 230 -2.63 5.58 4.06
N ASP A 231 -1.53 6.30 4.38
CA ASP A 231 -1.02 6.45 5.73
C ASP A 231 -1.50 7.78 6.32
N THR A 232 -1.99 7.75 7.56
CA THR A 232 -2.42 8.94 8.30
C THR A 232 -1.62 9.19 9.55
N ILE A 233 -0.79 8.24 9.98
CA ILE A 233 0.09 8.33 11.15
C ILE A 233 1.51 8.66 10.67
N SER A 234 2.10 9.71 11.20
CA SER A 234 3.45 10.14 10.86
C SER A 234 4.52 9.22 11.47
N ILE A 235 5.63 9.02 10.76
CA ILE A 235 6.74 8.22 11.27
C ILE A 235 7.45 8.95 12.40
N GLY A 236 7.48 8.32 13.58
CA GLY A 236 8.26 8.74 14.74
C GLY A 236 9.74 8.33 14.61
N TYR A 237 10.54 8.77 15.55
CA TYR A 237 11.97 8.48 15.60
C TYR A 237 12.35 7.97 16.98
N VAL A 238 13.28 7.01 17.00
CA VAL A 238 13.83 6.43 18.23
C VAL A 238 15.34 6.59 18.27
N LYS A 239 15.91 6.59 19.47
CA LYS A 239 17.35 6.58 19.67
C LYS A 239 17.85 5.13 19.68
N THR A 240 18.42 4.68 18.59
CA THR A 240 19.05 3.37 18.51
C THR A 240 20.48 3.42 19.07
N ALA A 241 20.90 2.39 19.78
CA ALA A 241 22.24 2.34 20.37
C ALA A 241 23.33 2.49 19.30
N GLY A 242 24.26 3.43 19.53
CA GLY A 242 25.33 3.74 18.56
C GLY A 242 24.93 4.67 17.41
N LYS A 243 23.65 5.06 17.30
CA LYS A 243 23.14 6.07 16.36
C LYS A 243 22.54 7.25 17.08
N THR A 244 22.35 8.37 16.39
CA THR A 244 21.66 9.54 16.95
C THR A 244 20.16 9.31 16.98
N THR A 245 19.56 9.03 15.84
CA THR A 245 18.11 8.71 15.69
C THR A 245 17.87 7.86 14.47
N GLU A 246 16.87 6.98 14.51
CA GLU A 246 16.38 6.20 13.39
C GLU A 246 14.86 6.32 13.27
N LYS A 247 14.33 6.19 12.05
CA LYS A 247 12.89 6.12 11.80
C LYS A 247 12.33 4.86 12.46
N TRP A 248 11.28 5.00 13.25
CA TRP A 248 10.47 3.86 13.71
C TRP A 248 9.47 3.51 12.62
N GLN A 249 9.95 2.76 11.61
CA GLN A 249 9.20 2.48 10.39
C GLN A 249 8.13 1.42 10.65
N THR A 250 6.88 1.83 10.60
CA THR A 250 5.71 1.01 10.92
C THR A 250 4.85 0.69 9.71
N TYR A 251 5.28 1.10 8.51
CA TYR A 251 4.62 0.79 7.25
C TYR A 251 5.56 0.03 6.32
N ASP A 252 5.07 -1.06 5.70
CA ASP A 252 5.77 -1.75 4.61
C ASP A 252 5.19 -1.34 3.27
N GLY A 253 4.62 -2.21 2.46
CA GLY A 253 4.00 -1.88 1.19
C GLY A 253 2.51 -1.55 1.31
N LEU A 254 1.95 -0.85 0.32
CA LEU A 254 0.49 -0.70 0.23
C LEU A 254 -0.14 -1.87 -0.52
N CYS A 255 0.49 -2.32 -1.61
CA CYS A 255 -0.01 -3.46 -2.38
C CYS A 255 1.15 -4.22 -3.04
N ASP A 256 1.58 -5.31 -2.42
CA ASP A 256 2.73 -6.08 -2.84
C ASP A 256 2.35 -7.39 -3.54
N LEU A 257 3.08 -7.72 -4.61
CA LEU A 257 2.91 -8.91 -5.43
C LEU A 257 4.20 -9.72 -5.45
N LYS A 258 4.16 -10.92 -4.87
CA LYS A 258 5.34 -11.75 -4.64
C LYS A 258 5.16 -13.15 -5.27
N ASN A 259 6.25 -13.87 -5.47
CA ASN A 259 6.32 -15.22 -6.05
C ASN A 259 5.68 -15.32 -7.46
N ASP A 260 5.05 -16.43 -7.79
CA ASP A 260 4.44 -16.68 -9.10
C ASP A 260 3.01 -16.12 -9.24
N THR A 261 2.72 -15.01 -8.58
CA THR A 261 1.44 -14.29 -8.70
C THR A 261 1.25 -13.77 -10.12
N THR A 262 0.12 -14.08 -10.77
CA THR A 262 -0.13 -13.74 -12.18
C THR A 262 -1.60 -13.41 -12.46
N ASN A 263 -1.87 -12.86 -13.64
CA ASN A 263 -3.20 -12.42 -14.06
C ASN A 263 -3.82 -11.44 -13.05
N VAL A 264 -3.04 -10.41 -12.70
CA VAL A 264 -3.47 -9.38 -11.76
C VAL A 264 -3.75 -8.08 -12.53
N THR A 265 -4.84 -7.42 -12.18
CA THR A 265 -5.09 -6.03 -12.57
C THR A 265 -5.29 -5.19 -11.30
N ILE A 266 -4.55 -4.08 -11.22
CA ILE A 266 -4.76 -3.02 -10.24
C ILE A 266 -5.21 -1.81 -11.03
N SER A 267 -6.48 -1.39 -10.82
CA SER A 267 -7.09 -0.35 -11.66
C SER A 267 -7.80 0.72 -10.86
N ASN A 268 -7.72 1.95 -11.36
CA ASN A 268 -8.43 3.10 -10.80
C ASN A 268 -8.21 3.30 -9.29
N CYS A 269 -7.09 2.84 -8.75
CA CYS A 269 -6.74 2.98 -7.34
C CYS A 269 -6.06 4.33 -7.08
N LEU A 270 -6.24 4.85 -5.86
CA LEU A 270 -5.50 6.00 -5.34
C LEU A 270 -4.53 5.51 -4.27
N PHE A 271 -3.23 5.66 -4.53
CA PHE A 271 -2.16 5.45 -3.57
C PHE A 271 -1.66 6.81 -3.11
N ARG A 272 -1.66 7.08 -1.80
CA ARG A 272 -1.23 8.39 -1.33
C ARG A 272 -0.52 8.37 0.02
N ASN A 273 0.35 9.37 0.23
CA ASN A 273 1.01 9.65 1.49
C ASN A 273 1.81 8.48 2.07
N HIS A 274 2.49 7.71 1.21
CA HIS A 274 3.22 6.49 1.59
C HIS A 274 4.64 6.46 1.02
N ASP A 275 5.56 5.76 1.68
CA ASP A 275 6.97 5.67 1.21
C ASP A 275 7.17 4.53 0.20
N LYS A 276 7.05 3.26 0.61
CA LYS A 276 7.38 2.04 -0.17
C LYS A 276 6.16 1.41 -0.83
N THR A 277 5.59 2.03 -1.85
CA THR A 277 4.19 1.83 -2.27
C THR A 277 3.85 0.43 -2.81
N MET A 278 4.63 -0.11 -3.77
CA MET A 278 4.29 -1.36 -4.45
C MET A 278 5.53 -2.13 -4.88
N LEU A 279 5.63 -3.36 -4.45
CA LEU A 279 6.69 -4.28 -4.82
C LEU A 279 6.14 -5.39 -5.74
N MET A 280 6.74 -5.58 -6.90
CA MET A 280 6.51 -6.72 -7.78
C MET A 280 7.78 -7.57 -7.84
N GLY A 281 7.81 -8.64 -7.02
CA GLY A 281 8.98 -9.48 -6.80
C GLY A 281 9.82 -9.03 -5.59
N SER A 282 9.85 -9.88 -4.55
CA SER A 282 10.54 -9.63 -3.27
C SER A 282 12.06 -9.64 -3.37
N SER A 283 12.61 -10.32 -4.37
CA SER A 283 14.05 -10.41 -4.63
C SER A 283 14.33 -10.65 -6.12
N ASP A 284 15.60 -10.59 -6.51
CA ASP A 284 16.03 -10.85 -7.90
C ASP A 284 15.80 -12.31 -8.34
N LYS A 285 15.53 -13.21 -7.39
CA LYS A 285 15.19 -14.62 -7.64
C LYS A 285 13.70 -14.90 -7.54
N ASP A 286 12.88 -13.89 -7.23
CA ASP A 286 11.46 -14.05 -7.01
C ASP A 286 10.66 -13.90 -8.30
N GLY A 287 9.98 -14.97 -8.73
CA GLY A 287 9.09 -15.00 -9.89
C GLY A 287 9.80 -15.25 -11.21
N ASP A 288 8.99 -15.26 -12.28
CA ASP A 288 9.41 -15.48 -13.67
C ASP A 288 8.61 -14.57 -14.60
N LYS A 289 9.28 -13.70 -15.35
CA LYS A 289 8.65 -12.74 -16.29
C LYS A 289 7.81 -13.40 -17.37
N SER A 290 8.08 -14.67 -17.70
CA SER A 290 7.30 -15.43 -18.68
C SER A 290 5.98 -15.97 -18.10
N LYS A 291 5.78 -15.87 -16.79
CA LYS A 291 4.62 -16.38 -16.06
C LYS A 291 3.89 -15.33 -15.24
N ARG A 292 4.59 -14.25 -14.83
CA ARG A 292 4.01 -13.17 -14.03
C ARG A 292 3.54 -12.04 -14.94
N PHE A 293 2.21 -11.92 -15.09
CA PHE A 293 1.55 -10.95 -15.95
C PHE A 293 0.65 -10.03 -15.13
N ILE A 294 0.92 -8.74 -15.17
CA ILE A 294 0.26 -7.73 -14.33
C ILE A 294 -0.13 -6.52 -15.19
N THR A 295 -1.31 -5.94 -14.91
CA THR A 295 -1.77 -4.67 -15.47
C THR A 295 -1.95 -3.64 -14.36
N LEU A 296 -1.38 -2.44 -14.56
CA LEU A 296 -1.72 -1.22 -13.83
C LEU A 296 -2.48 -0.28 -14.76
N TYR A 297 -3.73 0.01 -14.45
CA TYR A 297 -4.60 0.81 -15.31
C TYR A 297 -5.32 1.93 -14.58
N GLY A 298 -5.15 3.17 -15.03
CA GLY A 298 -5.91 4.32 -14.52
C GLY A 298 -5.65 4.69 -13.06
N ASN A 299 -4.55 4.24 -12.46
CA ASN A 299 -4.23 4.50 -11.07
C ASN A 299 -3.66 5.92 -10.89
N TYR A 300 -3.89 6.50 -9.71
CA TYR A 300 -3.27 7.73 -9.27
C TYR A 300 -2.32 7.47 -8.09
N PHE A 301 -1.04 7.80 -8.28
CA PHE A 301 0.00 7.75 -7.25
C PHE A 301 0.32 9.19 -6.85
N TYR A 302 -0.04 9.56 -5.62
CA TYR A 302 0.08 10.93 -5.12
C TYR A 302 0.80 11.01 -3.78
N ASN A 303 1.83 11.84 -3.68
CA ASN A 303 2.66 11.95 -2.48
C ASN A 303 3.29 10.62 -2.03
N CYS A 304 3.64 9.76 -2.97
CA CYS A 304 4.32 8.50 -2.69
C CYS A 304 5.83 8.65 -2.90
N GLY A 305 6.62 8.09 -1.96
CA GLY A 305 8.07 8.27 -1.95
C GLY A 305 8.79 7.49 -3.05
N GLN A 306 8.46 6.21 -3.22
CA GLN A 306 9.14 5.30 -4.14
C GLN A 306 8.34 4.03 -4.42
N ARG A 307 8.81 3.19 -5.35
CA ARG A 307 8.20 1.91 -5.75
C ARG A 307 6.78 2.08 -6.29
N LEU A 308 6.64 2.82 -7.42
CA LEU A 308 5.34 3.13 -8.04
C LEU A 308 5.14 2.47 -9.43
N PRO A 309 5.48 1.19 -9.65
CA PRO A 309 6.05 0.18 -8.75
C PRO A 309 7.58 0.00 -8.84
N LEU A 310 8.15 -0.85 -7.94
CA LEU A 310 9.42 -1.52 -8.16
C LEU A 310 9.17 -2.90 -8.77
N VAL A 311 9.79 -3.19 -9.93
CA VAL A 311 9.43 -4.35 -10.76
C VAL A 311 10.60 -5.29 -10.99
N ARG A 312 10.44 -6.56 -10.62
CA ARG A 312 11.38 -7.66 -10.89
C ARG A 312 10.65 -8.84 -11.54
N ASN A 313 11.29 -9.52 -12.47
CA ASN A 313 10.84 -10.79 -13.06
C ASN A 313 9.34 -10.80 -13.44
N THR A 314 8.85 -9.69 -14.02
CA THR A 314 7.42 -9.46 -14.30
C THR A 314 7.24 -8.86 -15.69
N THR A 315 6.26 -9.34 -16.44
CA THR A 315 5.73 -8.64 -17.61
C THR A 315 4.58 -7.75 -17.16
N LEU A 316 4.82 -6.44 -17.20
CA LEU A 316 3.91 -5.41 -16.71
C LEU A 316 3.39 -4.54 -17.85
N HIS A 317 2.05 -4.38 -17.92
CA HIS A 317 1.41 -3.33 -18.72
C HIS A 317 0.98 -2.19 -17.81
N MET A 318 1.56 -1.00 -18.02
CA MET A 318 1.22 0.25 -17.35
C MET A 318 0.44 1.12 -18.32
N LEU A 319 -0.87 1.23 -18.13
CA LEU A 319 -1.79 1.91 -19.03
C LEU A 319 -2.47 3.09 -18.32
N ASN A 320 -2.26 4.31 -18.84
CA ASN A 320 -2.98 5.52 -18.42
C ASN A 320 -2.96 5.81 -16.90
N ASN A 321 -1.83 5.59 -16.22
CA ASN A 321 -1.66 5.96 -14.83
C ASN A 321 -1.15 7.39 -14.68
N TYR A 322 -1.45 8.02 -13.54
CA TYR A 322 -0.96 9.34 -13.17
C TYR A 322 -0.09 9.28 -11.91
N PHE A 323 1.03 10.00 -11.93
CA PHE A 323 2.01 10.06 -10.86
C PHE A 323 2.34 11.53 -10.57
N ASP A 324 2.19 11.97 -9.31
CA ASP A 324 2.60 13.31 -8.88
C ASP A 324 2.86 13.38 -7.37
N ALA A 325 3.46 14.47 -6.91
CA ALA A 325 3.68 14.76 -5.50
C ALA A 325 3.75 16.26 -5.26
N ASP A 326 3.29 16.69 -4.08
CA ASP A 326 3.43 18.06 -3.59
C ASP A 326 4.78 18.28 -2.91
N SER A 327 5.17 19.54 -2.79
CA SER A 327 6.34 19.96 -2.01
C SER A 327 6.23 19.63 -0.50
N ASN A 328 5.01 19.46 0.01
CA ASN A 328 4.70 19.15 1.40
C ASN A 328 4.38 17.66 1.63
N ALA A 329 4.70 16.78 0.65
CA ALA A 329 4.51 15.35 0.79
C ALA A 329 5.19 14.81 2.06
N PRO A 330 4.55 13.90 2.83
CA PRO A 330 5.12 13.36 4.08
C PRO A 330 6.41 12.57 3.85
N TYR A 331 6.61 12.07 2.63
CA TYR A 331 7.80 11.34 2.23
C TYR A 331 8.47 12.01 1.04
N LYS A 332 9.80 12.08 1.08
CA LYS A 332 10.58 12.60 -0.04
C LYS A 332 10.43 11.67 -1.25
N GLN A 333 9.92 12.21 -2.33
CA GLN A 333 9.84 11.49 -3.60
C GLN A 333 11.25 11.19 -4.13
N ASN A 334 11.53 9.93 -4.45
CA ASN A 334 12.82 9.44 -4.95
C ASN A 334 12.71 9.00 -6.42
N TYR A 335 11.77 8.11 -6.75
CA TYR A 335 11.48 7.67 -8.12
C TYR A 335 10.06 7.12 -8.22
N ALA A 336 9.48 7.16 -9.42
CA ALA A 336 8.22 6.48 -9.69
C ALA A 336 8.47 4.99 -9.98
N VAL A 337 8.87 4.63 -11.17
CA VAL A 337 9.00 3.23 -11.60
C VAL A 337 10.47 2.77 -11.55
N SER A 338 10.73 1.66 -10.87
CA SER A 338 12.04 1.03 -10.83
C SER A 338 12.05 -0.24 -11.69
N CYS A 339 12.80 -0.21 -12.79
CA CYS A 339 12.91 -1.31 -13.77
C CYS A 339 14.05 -2.24 -13.37
N ARG A 340 13.79 -3.15 -12.42
CA ARG A 340 14.80 -4.06 -11.85
C ARG A 340 14.85 -5.39 -12.63
N LYS A 341 15.54 -6.34 -12.05
CA LYS A 341 15.92 -7.64 -12.59
C LYS A 341 14.87 -8.23 -13.55
N ASP A 342 15.29 -8.43 -14.81
CA ASP A 342 14.53 -9.18 -15.84
C ASP A 342 13.05 -8.73 -16.04
N CYS A 343 12.64 -7.52 -15.64
CA CYS A 343 11.29 -7.05 -15.93
C CYS A 343 11.11 -6.70 -17.41
N ILE A 344 9.87 -6.80 -17.90
CA ILE A 344 9.44 -6.28 -19.20
C ILE A 344 8.26 -5.34 -18.93
N ILE A 345 8.45 -4.05 -19.16
CA ILE A 345 7.43 -3.03 -18.91
C ILE A 345 6.97 -2.43 -20.23
N TYR A 346 5.65 -2.43 -20.47
CA TYR A 346 4.98 -1.68 -21.53
C TYR A 346 4.24 -0.51 -20.86
N ALA A 347 4.76 0.71 -21.05
CA ALA A 347 4.21 1.93 -20.45
C ALA A 347 3.54 2.78 -21.53
N GLU A 348 2.20 2.88 -21.49
CA GLU A 348 1.41 3.52 -22.51
C GLU A 348 0.50 4.61 -21.92
N GLY A 349 0.62 5.84 -22.44
CA GLY A 349 -0.27 6.96 -22.08
C GLY A 349 -0.24 7.36 -20.60
N ASN A 350 0.86 7.12 -19.87
CA ASN A 350 0.99 7.53 -18.47
C ASN A 350 1.43 9.00 -18.38
N TYR A 351 1.05 9.67 -17.29
CA TYR A 351 1.47 11.03 -16.99
C TYR A 351 2.33 11.06 -15.72
N PHE A 352 3.55 11.58 -15.83
CA PHE A 352 4.46 11.84 -14.71
C PHE A 352 4.52 13.34 -14.46
N GLY A 353 4.01 13.78 -13.30
CA GLY A 353 3.94 15.18 -12.89
C GLY A 353 5.26 15.75 -12.40
N PRO A 354 5.33 17.08 -12.19
CA PRO A 354 6.56 17.77 -11.79
C PRO A 354 7.05 17.43 -10.38
N GLY A 355 6.17 16.91 -9.50
CA GLY A 355 6.53 16.45 -8.17
C GLY A 355 7.32 15.13 -8.17
N ILE A 356 7.35 14.41 -9.29
CA ILE A 356 8.15 13.19 -9.44
C ILE A 356 9.61 13.53 -9.73
N GLN A 357 10.55 12.85 -9.05
CA GLN A 357 11.98 13.07 -9.28
C GLN A 357 12.46 12.35 -10.55
N TYR A 358 12.28 11.03 -10.61
CA TYR A 358 12.58 10.20 -11.78
C TYR A 358 11.33 9.43 -12.19
N SER A 359 10.92 9.53 -13.45
CA SER A 359 9.81 8.75 -14.00
C SER A 359 10.15 7.26 -14.07
N PHE A 360 11.29 6.92 -14.64
CA PHE A 360 11.82 5.56 -14.71
C PHE A 360 13.26 5.50 -14.21
N LYS A 361 13.56 4.54 -13.35
CA LYS A 361 14.87 4.31 -12.75
C LYS A 361 15.30 2.86 -12.94
N ASP A 362 16.60 2.59 -12.79
CA ASP A 362 17.24 1.30 -12.96
C ASP A 362 17.12 0.74 -14.39
N SER A 363 17.94 -0.24 -14.77
CA SER A 363 18.07 -0.64 -16.18
C SER A 363 18.26 -2.15 -16.41
N ASP A 364 17.89 -3.00 -15.44
CA ASP A 364 18.12 -4.44 -15.52
C ASP A 364 17.01 -5.20 -16.28
N GLY A 365 15.97 -4.47 -16.74
CA GLY A 365 14.86 -5.01 -17.51
C GLY A 365 14.64 -4.27 -18.82
N ALA A 366 13.63 -4.67 -19.60
CA ALA A 366 13.19 -3.97 -20.80
C ALA A 366 12.08 -2.96 -20.50
N LEU A 367 12.14 -1.78 -21.11
CA LEU A 367 11.11 -0.75 -21.04
C LEU A 367 10.69 -0.34 -22.45
N TYR A 368 9.44 -0.60 -22.79
CA TYR A 368 8.79 -0.08 -24.00
C TYR A 368 7.84 1.04 -23.57
N ALA A 369 8.06 2.24 -24.10
CA ALA A 369 7.31 3.43 -23.68
C ALA A 369 6.71 4.17 -24.88
N SER A 370 5.40 4.40 -24.87
CA SER A 370 4.67 5.05 -25.95
C SER A 370 3.59 6.00 -25.41
N GLY A 371 3.50 7.21 -25.98
CA GLY A 371 2.44 8.17 -25.64
C GLY A 371 2.44 8.71 -24.20
N ASN A 372 3.53 8.51 -23.43
CA ASN A 372 3.64 9.03 -22.08
C ASN A 372 4.00 10.53 -22.09
N THR A 373 3.51 11.28 -21.10
CA THR A 373 3.96 12.64 -20.77
C THR A 373 4.86 12.60 -19.55
N ASP A 374 6.11 13.04 -19.68
CA ASP A 374 7.09 13.09 -18.61
C ASP A 374 7.45 14.53 -18.25
N LYS A 375 6.92 15.02 -17.12
CA LYS A 375 7.23 16.33 -16.51
C LYS A 375 8.09 16.18 -15.25
N SER A 376 8.56 14.97 -14.93
CA SER A 376 9.37 14.70 -13.74
C SER A 376 10.64 15.57 -13.74
N SER A 377 11.10 15.97 -12.54
CA SER A 377 12.14 16.98 -12.38
C SER A 377 13.53 16.56 -12.92
N LYS A 378 13.79 15.26 -13.00
CA LYS A 378 15.02 14.68 -13.54
C LYS A 378 14.79 13.76 -14.75
N GLY A 379 13.54 13.57 -15.18
CA GLY A 379 13.20 12.69 -16.29
C GLY A 379 13.46 11.21 -16.01
N ALA A 380 13.50 10.39 -17.06
CA ALA A 380 13.89 9.00 -16.97
C ALA A 380 15.41 8.88 -16.85
N SER A 381 15.92 8.18 -15.82
CA SER A 381 17.36 7.92 -15.69
C SER A 381 17.84 6.74 -16.55
N ARG A 382 16.92 6.06 -17.23
CA ARG A 382 17.22 4.98 -18.17
C ARG A 382 16.68 5.28 -19.57
N LYS A 383 17.34 4.72 -20.58
CA LYS A 383 16.83 4.77 -21.97
C LYS A 383 15.73 3.71 -22.15
N THR A 384 14.73 4.06 -22.95
CA THR A 384 13.73 3.08 -23.40
C THR A 384 14.37 2.02 -24.29
N THR A 385 13.87 0.79 -24.23
CA THR A 385 14.24 -0.29 -25.14
C THR A 385 13.63 -0.06 -26.52
N GLY A 386 12.42 0.52 -26.57
CA GLY A 386 11.69 0.84 -27.78
C GLY A 386 10.29 1.39 -27.50
N THR A 387 9.48 1.50 -28.55
CA THR A 387 8.10 2.02 -28.51
C THR A 387 7.05 0.99 -28.85
N THR A 388 7.40 -0.29 -28.84
CA THR A 388 6.47 -1.40 -29.12
C THR A 388 5.31 -1.37 -28.15
N LEU A 389 4.09 -1.42 -28.67
CA LEU A 389 2.87 -1.44 -27.86
C LEU A 389 2.63 -2.85 -27.29
N PHE A 390 2.00 -2.88 -26.13
CA PHE A 390 1.63 -4.14 -25.46
C PHE A 390 0.76 -5.03 -26.35
N LYS A 391 -0.23 -4.48 -27.04
CA LYS A 391 -1.12 -5.21 -27.96
C LYS A 391 -0.36 -5.91 -29.10
N ASP A 392 0.74 -5.32 -29.58
CA ASP A 392 1.55 -5.85 -30.69
C ASP A 392 2.54 -6.94 -30.23
N ALA A 393 2.99 -6.86 -28.97
CA ALA A 393 3.98 -7.77 -28.41
C ALA A 393 3.37 -8.95 -27.65
N VAL A 394 2.28 -8.71 -26.91
CA VAL A 394 1.67 -9.66 -25.97
C VAL A 394 0.21 -9.95 -26.29
N GLY A 395 -0.62 -8.94 -26.56
CA GLY A 395 -1.97 -9.03 -27.11
C GLY A 395 -2.93 -9.97 -26.39
N LYS A 396 -2.98 -9.94 -25.05
CA LYS A 396 -3.80 -10.88 -24.25
C LYS A 396 -5.21 -10.41 -23.94
N TYR A 397 -5.49 -9.13 -24.14
CA TYR A 397 -6.79 -8.49 -23.92
C TYR A 397 -6.90 -7.22 -24.74
N ASP A 398 -8.12 -6.80 -25.01
CA ASP A 398 -8.41 -5.55 -25.72
C ASP A 398 -8.36 -4.36 -24.75
N TYR A 399 -7.84 -3.24 -25.24
CA TYR A 399 -7.81 -1.98 -24.52
C TYR A 399 -7.72 -0.78 -25.50
N THR A 400 -8.09 0.37 -25.01
CA THR A 400 -7.87 1.65 -25.70
C THR A 400 -7.08 2.57 -24.78
N ALA A 401 -5.89 2.97 -25.22
CA ALA A 401 -5.11 3.97 -24.52
C ALA A 401 -5.69 5.36 -24.84
N VAL A 402 -5.92 6.18 -23.82
CA VAL A 402 -6.20 7.60 -23.97
C VAL A 402 -4.89 8.40 -23.93
N SER A 403 -4.93 9.69 -24.26
CA SER A 403 -3.75 10.56 -24.11
C SER A 403 -3.32 10.65 -22.66
N ALA A 404 -2.04 10.92 -22.41
CA ALA A 404 -1.52 11.06 -21.04
C ALA A 404 -2.20 12.21 -20.28
N ASP A 405 -2.54 13.32 -20.93
CA ASP A 405 -3.26 14.44 -20.31
C ASP A 405 -4.70 14.06 -19.93
N GLU A 406 -5.36 13.27 -20.75
CA GLU A 406 -6.67 12.71 -20.45
C GLU A 406 -6.58 11.66 -19.31
N ALA A 407 -5.54 10.83 -19.31
CA ALA A 407 -5.27 9.87 -18.23
C ALA A 407 -5.11 10.58 -16.87
N LYS A 408 -4.36 11.71 -16.84
CA LYS A 408 -4.27 12.55 -15.65
C LYS A 408 -5.64 13.02 -15.19
N THR A 409 -6.43 13.64 -16.07
CA THR A 409 -7.77 14.15 -15.74
C THR A 409 -8.69 13.04 -15.23
N ASN A 410 -8.64 11.86 -15.87
CA ASN A 410 -9.45 10.71 -15.48
C ASN A 410 -9.02 10.16 -14.12
N ALA A 411 -7.73 10.08 -13.83
CA ALA A 411 -7.20 9.59 -12.57
C ALA A 411 -7.57 10.54 -11.41
N GLU A 412 -7.41 11.86 -11.57
CA GLU A 412 -7.81 12.87 -10.58
C GLU A 412 -9.30 12.77 -10.23
N LYS A 413 -10.15 12.51 -11.21
CA LYS A 413 -11.60 12.43 -11.02
C LYS A 413 -12.06 11.08 -10.47
N ASN A 414 -11.51 9.98 -10.98
CA ASN A 414 -12.12 8.65 -10.83
C ASN A 414 -11.34 7.70 -9.95
N ALA A 415 -10.04 7.94 -9.67
CA ALA A 415 -9.25 7.01 -8.87
C ALA A 415 -9.70 6.94 -7.40
N GLY A 416 -9.65 5.74 -6.85
CA GLY A 416 -10.02 5.46 -5.47
C GLY A 416 -11.51 5.20 -5.24
N ALA A 417 -11.85 4.83 -4.01
CA ALA A 417 -13.20 4.54 -3.55
C ALA A 417 -14.13 5.76 -3.59
N GLY A 418 -15.40 5.55 -3.36
CA GLY A 418 -16.44 6.59 -3.32
C GLY A 418 -17.62 6.31 -4.24
N TYR A 419 -17.70 5.13 -4.81
CA TYR A 419 -18.84 4.72 -5.67
C TYR A 419 -19.90 4.01 -4.85
N THR A 420 -21.19 4.18 -5.26
CA THR A 420 -22.30 3.44 -4.67
C THR A 420 -22.47 2.09 -5.37
N LEU A 421 -22.49 1.01 -4.60
CA LEU A 421 -22.74 -0.34 -5.11
C LEU A 421 -24.20 -0.48 -5.50
N GLN A 422 -24.45 -0.80 -6.78
CA GLN A 422 -25.78 -1.23 -7.22
C GLN A 422 -25.95 -2.73 -6.98
N GLU A 423 -26.80 -3.07 -6.02
CA GLU A 423 -27.31 -4.43 -5.88
C GLU A 423 -28.40 -4.66 -6.94
N LYS A 424 -28.21 -5.66 -7.81
CA LYS A 424 -29.23 -6.09 -8.77
C LYS A 424 -30.26 -6.97 -8.08
#